data_37a4ddff1f1e7423133a4c650a3c3c91
#
_entry.id   37a4ddff1f1e7423133a4c650a3c3c91
#
_cell.length_a   1.000
_cell.length_b   1.000
_cell.length_c   1.000
_cell.angle_alpha   90.00
_cell.angle_beta   90.00
_cell.angle_gamma   90.00
#
_symmetry.space_group_name_H-M   'P 1'
#
loop_
_entity.id
_entity.type
_entity.pdbx_description
1 polymer ?
#
loop_
_entity_poly.entity_id
_entity_poly.type
_entity_poly.pdbx_seq_one_letter_code
_entity_poly.pdbx_strand_id
1 'polypeptide(L)'
;MTTRDGVQDSWGGPAGQQPHDKTYFLNLLGDSHTGLGRHEAAIEAYRQAAEGFKSQGAHCSYALCLWKVAESHLSLGEPWHALGYLQASLPLLHELGLTRHEGLAREQLAQCRSELTGVH
;
A
#
# COMPACT_ATOMS: atom_id res chain seq x y z
N MET A 1 16.84 -20.77 -27.43
CA MET A 1 16.82 -20.88 -27.07
C MET A 1 16.72 -20.92 -26.61
N THR A 2 16.52 -20.54 -26.49
CA THR A 2 16.53 -20.44 -25.87
C THR A 2 16.17 -20.13 -25.45
N THR A 3 15.85 -19.81 -25.42
CA THR A 3 15.70 -19.59 -24.84
C THR A 3 15.24 -19.54 -24.51
N ARG A 4 14.97 -19.41 -24.45
CA ARG A 4 14.77 -19.52 -23.99
C ARG A 4 14.59 -19.84 -23.42
N ASP A 5 14.53 -19.82 -23.39
CA ASP A 5 14.58 -19.98 -22.75
C ASP A 5 14.59 -19.71 -22.31
N GLY A 6 14.69 -19.24 -22.45
CA GLY A 6 14.89 -18.90 -21.93
C GLY A 6 14.55 -18.07 -21.77
N VAL A 7 14.46 -17.71 -22.30
CA VAL A 7 14.17 -17.03 -22.15
C VAL A 7 13.51 -16.77 -21.61
N GLN A 8 13.14 -16.96 -21.26
CA GLN A 8 12.72 -16.92 -20.56
C GLN A 8 12.94 -16.96 -19.74
N ASP A 9 13.43 -17.03 -19.55
CA ASP A 9 13.90 -17.05 -18.81
C ASP A 9 14.75 -16.61 -18.76
N SER A 10 14.98 -16.36 -19.50
CA SER A 10 15.90 -15.85 -19.50
C SER A 10 16.08 -14.75 -18.96
N TRP A 11 15.69 -14.19 -19.37
CA TRP A 11 15.82 -13.01 -18.70
C TRP A 11 15.28 -13.24 -17.39
N GLY A 12 14.66 -14.18 -17.47
CA GLY A 12 14.28 -14.50 -16.23
C GLY A 12 15.30 -13.98 -15.45
N GLY A 13 16.17 -13.68 -16.18
CA GLY A 13 17.02 -13.01 -15.51
C GLY A 13 16.75 -13.22 -14.14
N PRO A 14 16.95 -12.32 -13.46
CA PRO A 14 16.80 -12.53 -12.06
C PRO A 14 15.43 -13.07 -11.79
N ALA A 15 15.39 -14.17 -11.19
CA ALA A 15 14.14 -14.85 -10.88
C ALA A 15 13.21 -13.93 -10.11
N GLY A 16 13.77 -13.01 -9.33
CA GLY A 16 12.96 -12.16 -8.52
C GLY A 16 12.12 -11.14 -9.28
N GLN A 17 12.27 -11.07 -10.57
CA GLN A 17 11.55 -10.04 -11.32
C GLN A 17 10.09 -10.34 -11.53
N GLN A 18 9.71 -11.61 -11.65
CA GLN A 18 8.30 -11.93 -11.78
C GLN A 18 7.49 -11.46 -10.59
N PRO A 19 7.96 -11.71 -9.34
CA PRO A 19 7.23 -11.16 -8.20
C PRO A 19 7.10 -9.64 -8.26
N HIS A 20 8.11 -8.94 -8.76
CA HIS A 20 8.05 -7.51 -8.88
C HIS A 20 6.92 -7.07 -9.79
N ASP A 21 6.81 -7.72 -10.93
CA ASP A 21 5.78 -7.37 -11.90
C ASP A 21 4.39 -7.57 -11.31
N LYS A 22 4.19 -8.69 -10.65
CA LYS A 22 2.89 -8.98 -10.04
C LYS A 22 2.56 -7.97 -8.94
N THR A 23 3.56 -7.64 -8.11
CA THR A 23 3.36 -6.70 -7.01
C THR A 23 2.96 -5.33 -7.53
N TYR A 24 3.64 -4.86 -8.55
CA TYR A 24 3.35 -3.58 -9.14
C TYR A 24 1.94 -3.57 -9.74
N PHE A 25 1.58 -4.64 -10.42
CA PHE A 25 0.25 -4.79 -10.98
C PHE A 25 -0.83 -4.71 -9.90
N LEU A 26 -0.59 -5.37 -8.76
CA LEU A 26 -1.55 -5.34 -7.65
C LEU A 26 -1.73 -3.92 -7.12
N ASN A 27 -0.65 -3.15 -7.06
CA ASN A 27 -0.74 -1.76 -6.63
C ASN A 27 -1.61 -0.95 -7.59
N LEU A 28 -1.39 -1.12 -8.89
CA LEU A 28 -2.18 -0.44 -9.90
C LEU A 28 -3.64 -0.88 -9.86
N LEU A 29 -3.87 -2.16 -9.60
CA LEU A 29 -5.22 -2.68 -9.47
C LEU A 29 -5.93 -2.04 -8.29
N GLY A 30 -5.22 -1.86 -7.18
CA GLY A 30 -5.76 -1.14 -6.04
C GLY A 30 -6.18 0.27 -6.40
N ASP A 31 -5.32 0.97 -7.13
CA ASP A 31 -5.65 2.33 -7.58
C ASP A 31 -6.88 2.34 -8.48
N SER A 32 -7.00 1.35 -9.36
CA SER A 32 -8.16 1.25 -10.24
C SER A 32 -9.44 1.01 -9.45
N HIS A 33 -9.40 0.11 -8.48
CA HIS A 33 -10.56 -0.14 -7.63
C HIS A 33 -10.95 1.12 -6.86
N THR A 34 -9.97 1.85 -6.35
CA THR A 34 -10.23 3.10 -5.65
C THR A 34 -10.95 4.09 -6.55
N GLY A 35 -10.47 4.22 -7.79
CA GLY A 35 -11.10 5.12 -8.75
C GLY A 35 -12.53 4.75 -9.08
N LEU A 36 -12.89 3.47 -8.93
CA LEU A 36 -14.23 2.97 -9.17
C LEU A 36 -15.08 2.93 -7.91
N GLY A 37 -14.54 3.38 -6.78
CA GLY A 37 -15.26 3.36 -5.53
C GLY A 37 -15.35 1.98 -4.89
N ARG A 38 -14.56 1.03 -5.37
CA ARG A 38 -14.57 -0.33 -4.84
C ARG A 38 -13.53 -0.47 -3.75
N HIS A 39 -13.81 0.13 -2.61
CA HIS A 39 -12.78 0.29 -1.56
C HIS A 39 -12.36 -1.03 -0.92
N GLU A 40 -13.27 -1.97 -0.78
CA GLU A 40 -12.93 -3.28 -0.21
C GLU A 40 -12.01 -4.05 -1.12
N ALA A 41 -12.27 -4.02 -2.42
CA ALA A 41 -11.39 -4.66 -3.38
C ALA A 41 -10.03 -3.96 -3.42
N ALA A 42 -10.03 -2.63 -3.28
CA ALA A 42 -8.79 -1.86 -3.25
C ALA A 42 -7.93 -2.27 -2.04
N ILE A 43 -8.57 -2.43 -0.88
CA ILE A 43 -7.86 -2.84 0.33
C ILE A 43 -7.15 -4.16 0.10
N GLU A 44 -7.84 -5.12 -0.47
CA GLU A 44 -7.25 -6.44 -0.69
C GLU A 44 -6.06 -6.34 -1.65
N ALA A 45 -6.21 -5.60 -2.73
CA ALA A 45 -5.13 -5.44 -3.71
C ALA A 45 -3.92 -4.73 -3.08
N TYR A 46 -4.16 -3.67 -2.34
CA TYR A 46 -3.06 -2.94 -1.69
C TYR A 46 -2.37 -3.78 -0.62
N ARG A 47 -3.12 -4.60 0.11
CA ARG A 47 -2.52 -5.45 1.13
C ARG A 47 -1.60 -6.48 0.50
N GLN A 48 -2.02 -7.07 -0.60
CA GLN A 48 -1.16 -8.02 -1.31
C GLN A 48 0.06 -7.30 -1.91
N ALA A 49 -0.14 -6.10 -2.44
CA ALA A 49 0.98 -5.33 -2.96
C ALA A 49 1.97 -4.99 -1.84
N ALA A 50 1.46 -4.60 -0.67
CA ALA A 50 2.31 -4.27 0.46
C ALA A 50 3.19 -5.47 0.86
N GLU A 51 2.62 -6.68 0.88
CA GLU A 51 3.39 -7.86 1.19
C GLU A 51 4.52 -8.06 0.18
N GLY A 52 4.23 -7.87 -1.09
CA GLY A 52 5.24 -8.00 -2.13
C GLY A 52 6.34 -6.96 -2.03
N PHE A 53 5.95 -5.71 -1.82
CA PHE A 53 6.94 -4.64 -1.66
C PHE A 53 7.81 -4.85 -0.44
N LYS A 54 7.21 -5.32 0.65
CA LYS A 54 7.97 -5.60 1.87
C LYS A 54 9.01 -6.67 1.60
N SER A 55 8.63 -7.74 0.92
CA SER A 55 9.55 -8.83 0.58
C SER A 55 10.70 -8.35 -0.30
N GLN A 56 10.45 -7.36 -1.13
CA GLN A 56 11.45 -6.84 -2.06
C GLN A 56 12.32 -5.75 -1.44
N GLY A 57 12.00 -5.31 -0.24
CA GLY A 57 12.72 -4.20 0.37
C GLY A 57 12.37 -2.87 -0.25
N ALA A 58 11.23 -2.76 -0.94
CA ALA A 58 10.78 -1.52 -1.56
C ALA A 58 10.04 -0.69 -0.52
N HIS A 59 10.81 -0.01 0.33
CA HIS A 59 10.28 0.64 1.53
C HIS A 59 9.27 1.74 1.24
N CYS A 60 9.55 2.59 0.25
CA CYS A 60 8.63 3.68 -0.06
C CYS A 60 7.29 3.15 -0.55
N SER A 61 7.32 2.19 -1.45
CA SER A 61 6.09 1.61 -1.98
C SER A 61 5.31 0.87 -0.88
N TYR A 62 6.03 0.19 0.00
CA TYR A 62 5.40 -0.48 1.13
C TYR A 62 4.67 0.51 2.03
N ALA A 63 5.35 1.58 2.42
CA ALA A 63 4.75 2.58 3.30
C ALA A 63 3.53 3.23 2.66
N LEU A 64 3.61 3.52 1.37
CA LEU A 64 2.49 4.13 0.66
C LEU A 64 1.31 3.18 0.54
N CYS A 65 1.57 1.89 0.35
CA CYS A 65 0.48 0.92 0.30
C CYS A 65 -0.25 0.83 1.64
N LEU A 66 0.49 0.84 2.75
CA LEU A 66 -0.15 0.84 4.07
C LEU A 66 -1.04 2.06 4.24
N TRP A 67 -0.55 3.21 3.82
CA TRP A 67 -1.32 4.45 3.90
C TRP A 67 -2.57 4.37 3.03
N LYS A 68 -2.46 3.81 1.82
CA LYS A 68 -3.60 3.67 0.93
C LYS A 68 -4.67 2.74 1.51
N VAL A 69 -4.24 1.69 2.20
CA VAL A 69 -5.20 0.81 2.90
C VAL A 69 -5.95 1.62 3.94
N ALA A 70 -5.24 2.46 4.70
CA ALA A 70 -5.88 3.30 5.70
C ALA A 70 -6.92 4.22 5.07
N GLU A 71 -6.57 4.85 3.94
CA GLU A 71 -7.51 5.73 3.25
C GLU A 71 -8.75 4.98 2.79
N SER A 72 -8.57 3.77 2.29
CA SER A 72 -9.70 2.96 1.85
C SER A 72 -10.64 2.63 3.00
N HIS A 73 -10.07 2.31 4.17
CA HIS A 73 -10.90 2.08 5.36
C HIS A 73 -11.64 3.33 5.79
N LEU A 74 -10.99 4.50 5.69
CA LEU A 74 -11.67 5.75 6.00
C LEU A 74 -12.83 6.00 5.04
N SER A 75 -12.64 5.68 3.77
CA SER A 75 -13.72 5.82 2.77
C SER A 75 -14.89 4.92 3.09
N LEU A 76 -14.63 3.79 3.74
CA LEU A 76 -15.68 2.86 4.16
C LEU A 76 -16.28 3.21 5.51
N GLY A 77 -15.82 4.28 6.15
CA GLY A 77 -16.32 4.67 7.46
C GLY A 77 -15.84 3.75 8.57
N GLU A 78 -14.62 3.25 8.45
CA GLU A 78 -14.05 2.30 9.41
C GLU A 78 -12.79 2.89 10.06
N PRO A 79 -12.92 3.93 10.89
CA PRO A 79 -11.73 4.57 11.47
C PRO A 79 -10.92 3.64 12.38
N TRP A 80 -11.57 2.64 12.99
CA TRP A 80 -10.84 1.72 13.85
C TRP A 80 -9.83 0.88 13.06
N HIS A 81 -10.17 0.49 11.84
CA HIS A 81 -9.21 -0.22 10.99
C HIS A 81 -8.14 0.73 10.45
N ALA A 82 -8.57 1.92 10.04
CA ALA A 82 -7.63 2.91 9.50
C ALA A 82 -6.57 3.28 10.53
N LEU A 83 -6.96 3.36 11.79
CA LEU A 83 -6.04 3.77 12.87
C LEU A 83 -4.78 2.91 12.89
N GLY A 84 -4.94 1.59 12.82
CA GLY A 84 -3.81 0.68 12.86
C GLY A 84 -2.85 0.90 11.69
N TYR A 85 -3.41 1.07 10.50
CA TYR A 85 -2.58 1.28 9.31
C TYR A 85 -1.90 2.64 9.33
N LEU A 86 -2.57 3.67 9.86
CA LEU A 86 -1.96 4.99 9.98
C LEU A 86 -0.82 4.96 11.00
N GLN A 87 -1.01 4.27 12.12
CA GLN A 87 0.03 4.12 13.11
C GLN A 87 1.24 3.37 12.55
N ALA A 88 0.99 2.39 11.68
CA ALA A 88 2.07 1.62 11.06
C ALA A 88 2.80 2.43 9.99
N SER A 89 2.06 3.20 9.19
CA SER A 89 2.66 3.91 8.07
C SER A 89 3.36 5.20 8.47
N LEU A 90 2.86 5.89 9.49
CA LEU A 90 3.34 7.23 9.81
C LEU A 90 4.84 7.29 10.10
N PRO A 91 5.41 6.43 10.97
CA PRO A 91 6.85 6.49 11.20
C PRO A 91 7.66 6.16 9.94
N LEU A 92 7.15 5.29 9.08
CA LEU A 92 7.83 4.97 7.83
C LEU A 92 7.82 6.16 6.89
N LEU A 93 6.68 6.84 6.77
CA LEU A 93 6.58 8.03 5.94
C LEU A 93 7.53 9.11 6.42
N HIS A 94 7.66 9.24 7.73
CA HIS A 94 8.57 10.22 8.31
C HIS A 94 10.03 9.88 7.98
N GLU A 95 10.43 8.64 8.23
CA GLU A 95 11.81 8.22 8.00
C GLU A 95 12.21 8.32 6.55
N LEU A 96 11.26 8.05 5.64
CA LEU A 96 11.54 8.07 4.22
C LEU A 96 11.44 9.46 3.61
N GLY A 97 11.09 10.46 4.40
CA GLY A 97 11.01 11.83 3.92
C GLY A 97 9.81 12.09 3.03
N LEU A 98 8.78 11.26 3.11
CA LEU A 98 7.57 11.44 2.31
C LEU A 98 6.66 12.45 3.01
N THR A 99 7.10 13.69 3.01
CA THR A 99 6.56 14.75 3.84
C THR A 99 5.07 15.03 3.61
N ARG A 100 4.66 15.02 2.35
CA ARG A 100 3.26 15.29 2.01
C ARG A 100 2.35 14.22 2.59
N HIS A 101 2.74 12.96 2.41
CA HIS A 101 1.94 11.85 2.92
C HIS A 101 2.01 11.78 4.43
N GLU A 102 3.15 12.14 5.01
CA GLU A 102 3.26 12.19 6.46
C GLU A 102 2.28 13.19 7.04
N GLY A 103 2.18 14.37 6.44
CA GLY A 103 1.24 15.39 6.89
C GLY A 103 -0.21 14.91 6.81
N LEU A 104 -0.57 14.29 5.67
CA LEU A 104 -1.91 13.75 5.51
C LEU A 104 -2.21 12.67 6.53
N ALA A 105 -1.24 11.78 6.76
CA ALA A 105 -1.43 10.68 7.73
C ALA A 105 -1.62 11.21 9.14
N ARG A 106 -0.88 12.27 9.52
CA ARG A 106 -1.04 12.86 10.85
C ARG A 106 -2.44 13.42 11.05
N GLU A 107 -2.95 14.12 10.05
CA GLU A 107 -4.31 14.68 10.13
C GLU A 107 -5.35 13.58 10.22
N GLN A 108 -5.18 12.55 9.40
CA GLN A 108 -6.11 11.42 9.40
C GLN A 108 -6.08 10.68 10.73
N LEU A 109 -4.89 10.52 11.30
CA LEU A 109 -4.73 9.84 12.57
C LEU A 109 -5.44 10.62 13.69
N ALA A 110 -5.26 11.94 13.70
CA ALA A 110 -5.91 12.78 14.71
C ALA A 110 -7.43 12.69 14.57
N GLN A 111 -7.93 12.70 13.33
CA GLN A 111 -9.36 12.60 13.11
C GLN A 111 -9.91 11.25 13.56
N CYS A 112 -9.19 10.17 13.28
CA CYS A 112 -9.60 8.83 13.72
C CYS A 112 -9.70 8.77 15.24
N ARG A 113 -8.70 9.32 15.93
CA ARG A 113 -8.72 9.32 17.38
C ARG A 113 -9.89 10.10 17.92
N SER A 114 -10.18 11.24 17.31
CA SER A 114 -11.30 12.08 17.70
C SER A 114 -12.62 11.33 17.55
N GLU A 115 -12.80 10.66 16.41
CA GLU A 115 -14.03 9.92 16.14
C GLU A 115 -14.20 8.75 17.09
N LEU A 116 -13.10 8.05 17.38
CA LEU A 116 -13.17 6.86 18.22
C LEU A 116 -13.38 7.20 19.70
N THR A 117 -12.95 8.38 20.12
CA THR A 117 -13.14 8.81 21.50
C THR A 117 -14.39 9.64 21.69
N GLY A 118 -15.05 10.04 20.59
CA GLY A 118 -16.22 10.91 20.67
C GLY A 118 -15.89 12.37 20.95
N VAL A 119 -14.63 12.76 20.85
CA VAL A 119 -14.18 14.13 21.06
C VAL A 119 -13.99 14.79 19.69
N HIS A 120 -14.67 15.90 19.47
CA HIS A 120 -14.59 16.59 18.18
C HIS A 120 -14.13 18.03 18.32
#